data_435d3f030f0d9404cd6601b2929b9a5f
#
_entry.id   435d3f030f0d9404cd6601b2929b9a5f
#
_cell.length_a   1.000
_cell.length_b   1.000
_cell.length_c   1.000
_cell.angle_alpha   90.00
_cell.angle_beta   90.00
_cell.angle_gamma   90.00
#
_symmetry.space_group_name_H-M   'P 1'
#
loop_
_entity.id
_entity.type
_entity.pdbx_description
1 polymer ?
#
loop_
_entity_poly.entity_id
_entity_poly.type
_entity_poly.pdbx_seq_one_letter_code
_entity_poly.pdbx_strand_id
1 'polypeptide(L)'
;HELAKHKSLGVKTVQCEDEIAGCASAVGAAFAGALAVTTTSGPGVCLKSEAMNLAVIGELPLVIVNVQRGGPSTGLPTKSEQTDLLQALYGRNGESPMPVIAATSPTNCFDAAYMAAKIALEHMTPVVLLTDAFVANGSAAWKLPNLDEYPAINPPYVTPDMAGNWTPYQRNEETGVRYWAIPGTEGFMHRIGGLEKSNETGAISTEPENHNKMVHLRQAKVDKIANYIPELEVLGDKDADLLIVGWGGTYGHLRLAMDYMREHGKKVAFAHFQYINPLPKNTADVLR
;
A
#
# COMPACT_ATOMS: atom_id res chain seq x y z
N HIS A 1 10.13 -9.09 15.84
CA HIS A 1 11.35 -9.38 16.66
C HIS A 1 12.61 -8.78 16.02
N GLU A 2 12.82 -8.95 14.69
CA GLU A 2 14.04 -8.45 14.03
C GLU A 2 14.17 -6.93 14.14
N LEU A 3 13.13 -6.19 13.78
CA LEU A 3 13.13 -4.73 13.86
C LEU A 3 13.43 -4.20 15.26
N ALA A 4 13.04 -4.92 16.31
CA ALA A 4 13.30 -4.53 17.70
C ALA A 4 14.79 -4.52 18.08
N LYS A 5 15.64 -5.16 17.27
CA LYS A 5 17.10 -5.18 17.46
C LYS A 5 17.78 -3.92 16.91
N HIS A 6 17.08 -3.15 16.06
CA HIS A 6 17.63 -2.01 15.34
C HIS A 6 17.29 -0.65 15.96
N LYS A 7 17.16 -0.60 17.30
CA LYS A 7 16.88 0.65 18.03
C LYS A 7 17.93 1.74 17.81
N SER A 8 19.19 1.36 17.60
CA SER A 8 20.29 2.29 17.29
C SER A 8 20.12 3.02 15.96
N LEU A 9 19.30 2.48 15.04
CA LEU A 9 18.93 3.10 13.78
C LEU A 9 17.64 3.93 13.88
N GLY A 10 17.16 4.21 15.10
CA GLY A 10 15.93 4.98 15.33
C GLY A 10 14.63 4.17 15.17
N VAL A 11 14.72 2.86 14.93
CA VAL A 11 13.54 2.00 14.80
C VAL A 11 12.84 1.86 16.16
N LYS A 12 11.56 2.23 16.20
CA LYS A 12 10.69 2.08 17.38
C LYS A 12 9.71 0.94 17.13
N THR A 13 9.71 -0.03 18.04
CA THR A 13 8.75 -1.15 18.02
C THR A 13 7.86 -1.06 19.23
N VAL A 14 6.56 -1.13 19.02
CA VAL A 14 5.54 -1.06 20.08
C VAL A 14 4.74 -2.36 20.02
N GLN A 15 4.64 -3.02 21.16
CA GLN A 15 3.76 -4.17 21.32
C GLN A 15 2.48 -3.69 21.99
N CYS A 16 1.35 -3.98 21.36
CA CYS A 16 0.01 -3.69 21.84
C CYS A 16 -0.70 -5.00 22.20
N GLU A 17 -1.81 -4.88 22.92
CA GLU A 17 -2.61 -6.02 23.38
C GLU A 17 -3.31 -6.75 22.23
N ASP A 18 -3.68 -6.01 21.15
CA ASP A 18 -4.36 -6.58 19.98
C ASP A 18 -4.08 -5.80 18.69
N GLU A 19 -4.69 -6.24 17.59
CA GLU A 19 -4.54 -5.65 16.26
C GLU A 19 -5.18 -4.27 16.17
N ILE A 20 -6.24 -3.98 16.91
CA ILE A 20 -6.92 -2.67 16.93
C ILE A 20 -5.97 -1.62 17.50
N ALA A 21 -5.45 -1.88 18.69
CA ALA A 21 -4.50 -0.99 19.35
C ALA A 21 -3.21 -0.84 18.55
N GLY A 22 -2.70 -1.94 17.95
CA GLY A 22 -1.51 -1.92 17.11
C GLY A 22 -1.67 -1.03 15.88
N CYS A 23 -2.82 -1.08 15.21
CA CYS A 23 -3.10 -0.23 14.05
C CYS A 23 -3.35 1.22 14.45
N ALA A 24 -4.14 1.47 15.50
CA ALA A 24 -4.43 2.82 15.99
C ALA A 24 -3.16 3.55 16.45
N SER A 25 -2.25 2.83 17.13
CA SER A 25 -0.93 3.38 17.52
C SER A 25 -0.08 3.75 16.31
N ALA A 26 -0.11 2.92 15.24
CA ALA A 26 0.59 3.21 14.00
C ALA A 26 0.00 4.43 13.27
N VAL A 27 -1.32 4.59 13.28
CA VAL A 27 -1.99 5.80 12.75
C VAL A 27 -1.54 7.05 13.49
N GLY A 28 -1.45 6.99 14.83
CA GLY A 28 -0.93 8.09 15.64
C GLY A 28 0.54 8.41 15.33
N ALA A 29 1.38 7.39 15.15
CA ALA A 29 2.77 7.57 14.76
C ALA A 29 2.90 8.20 13.36
N ALA A 30 2.06 7.78 12.40
CA ALA A 30 2.00 8.38 11.07
C ALA A 30 1.59 9.85 11.15
N PHE A 31 0.57 10.20 11.95
CA PHE A 31 0.19 11.60 12.16
C PHE A 31 1.36 12.42 12.70
N ALA A 32 2.17 11.85 13.60
CA ALA A 32 3.34 12.49 14.20
C ALA A 32 4.59 12.53 13.29
N GLY A 33 4.49 12.14 12.04
CA GLY A 33 5.58 12.26 11.06
C GLY A 33 6.45 11.02 10.87
N ALA A 34 6.07 9.88 11.43
CA ALA A 34 6.83 8.64 11.29
C ALA A 34 6.38 7.82 10.06
N LEU A 35 7.30 7.09 9.45
CA LEU A 35 6.94 5.93 8.64
C LEU A 35 6.40 4.85 9.57
N ALA A 36 5.10 4.66 9.58
CA ALA A 36 4.44 3.69 10.42
C ALA A 36 4.10 2.41 9.66
N VAL A 37 4.35 1.27 10.29
CA VAL A 37 4.09 -0.05 9.71
C VAL A 37 3.38 -0.91 10.75
N THR A 38 2.33 -1.61 10.35
CA THR A 38 1.66 -2.65 11.15
C THR A 38 1.56 -3.95 10.36
N THR A 39 1.78 -5.07 11.02
CA THR A 39 1.80 -6.40 10.38
C THR A 39 0.73 -7.29 10.99
N THR A 40 0.10 -8.13 10.17
CA THR A 40 -0.95 -9.06 10.60
C THR A 40 -1.21 -10.14 9.55
N SER A 41 -2.27 -10.91 9.75
CA SER A 41 -2.88 -11.82 8.78
C SER A 41 -4.36 -11.47 8.58
N GLY A 42 -5.07 -12.18 7.70
CA GLY A 42 -6.46 -11.87 7.32
C GLY A 42 -7.42 -11.54 8.47
N PRO A 43 -7.54 -12.36 9.52
CA PRO A 43 -8.43 -12.05 10.65
C PRO A 43 -8.03 -10.74 11.37
N GLY A 44 -6.72 -10.45 11.50
CA GLY A 44 -6.28 -9.21 12.09
C GLY A 44 -6.54 -7.99 11.20
N VAL A 45 -6.55 -8.13 9.87
CA VAL A 45 -6.98 -7.05 8.95
C VAL A 45 -8.45 -6.70 9.20
N CYS A 46 -9.32 -7.69 9.44
CA CYS A 46 -10.71 -7.43 9.82
C CYS A 46 -10.81 -6.52 11.06
N LEU A 47 -10.00 -6.80 12.08
CA LEU A 47 -9.98 -6.00 13.32
C LEU A 47 -9.42 -4.60 13.11
N LYS A 48 -8.52 -4.40 12.15
CA LYS A 48 -7.90 -3.11 11.84
C LYS A 48 -8.76 -2.20 10.95
N SER A 49 -9.88 -2.67 10.41
CA SER A 49 -10.64 -1.99 9.35
C SER A 49 -11.00 -0.55 9.69
N GLU A 50 -11.42 -0.25 10.92
CA GLU A 50 -11.78 1.10 11.35
C GLU A 50 -10.53 2.01 11.41
N ALA A 51 -9.43 1.56 12.02
CA ALA A 51 -8.20 2.33 12.09
C ALA A 51 -7.58 2.58 10.70
N MET A 52 -7.72 1.63 9.78
CA MET A 52 -7.35 1.82 8.37
C MET A 52 -8.18 2.92 7.71
N ASN A 53 -9.49 2.94 7.96
CA ASN A 53 -10.38 3.99 7.48
C ASN A 53 -10.05 5.38 8.08
N LEU A 54 -9.66 5.42 9.35
CA LEU A 54 -9.17 6.65 9.96
C LEU A 54 -7.93 7.18 9.23
N ALA A 55 -7.00 6.29 8.84
CA ALA A 55 -5.85 6.68 8.03
C ALA A 55 -6.25 7.16 6.62
N VAL A 56 -7.27 6.56 5.99
CA VAL A 56 -7.78 7.00 4.69
C VAL A 56 -8.41 8.38 4.77
N ILE A 57 -9.33 8.61 5.71
CA ILE A 57 -10.02 9.91 5.82
C ILE A 57 -9.10 11.01 6.34
N GLY A 58 -8.11 10.66 7.18
CA GLY A 58 -7.06 11.56 7.63
C GLY A 58 -5.96 11.79 6.59
N GLU A 59 -5.95 10.99 5.53
CA GLU A 59 -4.89 10.96 4.50
C GLU A 59 -3.50 10.87 5.14
N LEU A 60 -3.29 9.81 5.91
CA LEU A 60 -2.06 9.56 6.66
C LEU A 60 -1.28 8.39 6.04
N PRO A 61 0.07 8.49 5.96
CA PRO A 61 0.89 7.41 5.45
C PRO A 61 0.95 6.25 6.44
N LEU A 62 0.64 5.04 5.99
CA LEU A 62 0.69 3.84 6.80
C LEU A 62 0.93 2.62 5.91
N VAL A 63 1.80 1.70 6.29
CA VAL A 63 1.94 0.42 5.60
C VAL A 63 1.30 -0.69 6.45
N ILE A 64 0.34 -1.39 5.85
CA ILE A 64 -0.32 -2.54 6.47
C ILE A 64 0.16 -3.79 5.75
N VAL A 65 0.98 -4.59 6.40
CA VAL A 65 1.45 -5.87 5.85
C VAL A 65 0.47 -6.97 6.25
N ASN A 66 -0.20 -7.56 5.27
CA ASN A 66 -1.06 -8.72 5.45
C ASN A 66 -0.37 -9.99 4.94
N VAL A 67 0.05 -10.84 5.88
CA VAL A 67 0.59 -12.17 5.57
C VAL A 67 -0.59 -13.14 5.48
N GLN A 68 -1.12 -13.31 4.27
CA GLN A 68 -2.31 -14.12 4.02
C GLN A 68 -2.10 -15.59 4.40
N ARG A 69 -3.12 -16.20 4.94
CA ARG A 69 -3.16 -17.63 5.27
C ARG A 69 -4.55 -18.19 5.12
N GLY A 70 -4.68 -19.51 5.09
CA GLY A 70 -5.96 -20.19 4.99
C GLY A 70 -6.95 -19.73 6.05
N GLY A 71 -8.14 -19.29 5.60
CA GLY A 71 -9.29 -18.88 6.43
C GLY A 71 -10.35 -19.98 6.52
N PRO A 72 -11.57 -19.67 7.02
CA PRO A 72 -11.97 -18.41 7.68
C PRO A 72 -11.50 -18.31 9.15
N SER A 73 -11.64 -17.13 9.76
CA SER A 73 -11.19 -16.82 11.14
C SER A 73 -9.68 -17.09 11.30
N THR A 74 -9.25 -17.71 12.39
CA THR A 74 -7.85 -18.10 12.58
C THR A 74 -7.40 -19.18 11.61
N GLY A 75 -8.33 -19.90 11.02
CA GLY A 75 -8.18 -20.79 9.89
C GLY A 75 -7.07 -21.82 10.03
N LEU A 76 -6.23 -21.89 9.02
CA LEU A 76 -5.11 -22.81 8.92
C LEU A 76 -3.78 -22.05 9.06
N PRO A 77 -3.23 -21.89 10.27
CA PRO A 77 -1.95 -21.18 10.46
C PRO A 77 -0.85 -21.80 9.59
N THR A 78 -0.02 -20.95 8.99
CA THR A 78 1.10 -21.34 8.12
C THR A 78 0.73 -22.03 6.80
N LYS A 79 -0.56 -22.15 6.46
CA LYS A 79 -1.01 -22.68 5.16
C LYS A 79 -1.22 -21.56 4.16
N SER A 80 -0.69 -21.77 2.95
CA SER A 80 -0.67 -20.75 1.89
C SER A 80 -2.06 -20.57 1.28
N GLU A 81 -2.53 -19.35 1.27
CA GLU A 81 -3.70 -18.87 0.52
C GLU A 81 -3.52 -17.43 0.11
N GLN A 82 -4.26 -16.98 -0.91
CA GLN A 82 -4.34 -15.59 -1.39
C GLN A 82 -5.80 -15.12 -1.48
N THR A 83 -6.58 -15.37 -0.42
CA THR A 83 -8.04 -15.14 -0.40
C THR A 83 -8.45 -13.79 0.18
N ASP A 84 -7.50 -12.99 0.67
CA ASP A 84 -7.79 -11.71 1.31
C ASP A 84 -7.83 -10.53 0.33
N LEU A 85 -7.73 -10.76 -0.99
CA LEU A 85 -7.65 -9.70 -1.99
C LEU A 85 -8.88 -8.77 -1.95
N LEU A 86 -10.08 -9.33 -1.97
CA LEU A 86 -11.31 -8.52 -1.95
C LEU A 86 -11.48 -7.79 -0.61
N GLN A 87 -11.02 -8.37 0.49
CA GLN A 87 -10.95 -7.69 1.77
C GLN A 87 -10.00 -6.50 1.72
N ALA A 88 -8.81 -6.66 1.14
CA ALA A 88 -7.84 -5.57 0.98
C ALA A 88 -8.38 -4.44 0.10
N LEU A 89 -9.14 -4.76 -0.95
CA LEU A 89 -9.72 -3.78 -1.85
C LEU A 89 -10.98 -3.11 -1.28
N TYR A 90 -11.91 -3.88 -0.70
CA TYR A 90 -13.27 -3.44 -0.40
C TYR A 90 -13.75 -3.73 1.03
N GLY A 91 -12.95 -4.38 1.86
CA GLY A 91 -13.37 -4.88 3.18
C GLY A 91 -13.47 -3.83 4.29
N ARG A 92 -13.89 -2.61 3.99
CA ARG A 92 -14.04 -1.51 4.94
C ARG A 92 -15.37 -0.80 4.75
N ASN A 93 -15.77 0.05 5.72
CA ASN A 93 -16.98 0.87 5.58
C ASN A 93 -16.71 2.11 4.71
N GLY A 94 -17.70 2.51 3.93
CA GLY A 94 -17.67 3.68 3.06
C GLY A 94 -16.68 3.54 1.88
N GLU A 95 -16.49 4.63 1.17
CA GLU A 95 -15.55 4.76 0.08
C GLU A 95 -14.13 4.95 0.62
N SER A 96 -13.39 3.87 0.68
CA SER A 96 -12.06 3.79 1.32
C SER A 96 -11.00 3.28 0.35
N PRO A 97 -10.61 4.08 -0.65
CA PRO A 97 -9.61 3.67 -1.63
C PRO A 97 -8.23 3.57 -0.99
N MET A 98 -7.54 2.47 -1.24
CA MET A 98 -6.16 2.27 -0.81
C MET A 98 -5.34 1.56 -1.89
N PRO A 99 -4.08 1.93 -2.08
CA PRO A 99 -3.17 1.13 -2.88
C PRO A 99 -2.99 -0.26 -2.27
N VAL A 100 -2.93 -1.26 -3.17
CA VAL A 100 -2.67 -2.65 -2.82
C VAL A 100 -1.51 -3.16 -3.67
N ILE A 101 -0.47 -3.62 -3.00
CA ILE A 101 0.73 -4.21 -3.60
C ILE A 101 0.86 -5.65 -3.10
N ALA A 102 1.33 -6.55 -3.95
CA ALA A 102 1.55 -7.95 -3.59
C ALA A 102 3.02 -8.34 -3.82
N ALA A 103 3.66 -8.89 -2.79
CA ALA A 103 4.99 -9.48 -2.94
C ALA A 103 4.93 -10.76 -3.75
N THR A 104 5.91 -10.99 -4.63
CA THR A 104 5.91 -12.09 -5.60
C THR A 104 6.77 -13.29 -5.17
N SER A 105 7.75 -13.05 -4.31
CA SER A 105 8.69 -14.06 -3.84
C SER A 105 9.38 -13.59 -2.55
N PRO A 106 10.06 -14.48 -1.81
CA PRO A 106 10.87 -14.06 -0.65
C PRO A 106 11.93 -12.99 -1.00
N THR A 107 12.52 -13.07 -2.20
CA THR A 107 13.54 -12.11 -2.66
C THR A 107 12.97 -10.75 -3.06
N ASN A 108 11.69 -10.68 -3.44
CA ASN A 108 11.02 -9.44 -3.80
C ASN A 108 10.41 -8.70 -2.60
N CYS A 109 10.38 -9.32 -1.42
CA CYS A 109 9.75 -8.69 -0.24
C CYS A 109 10.36 -7.35 0.13
N PHE A 110 11.66 -7.17 -0.04
CA PHE A 110 12.33 -5.90 0.23
C PHE A 110 11.85 -4.81 -0.72
N ASP A 111 11.86 -5.09 -2.02
CA ASP A 111 11.42 -4.14 -3.06
C ASP A 111 9.96 -3.76 -2.87
N ALA A 112 9.10 -4.75 -2.61
CA ALA A 112 7.68 -4.53 -2.38
C ALA A 112 7.43 -3.67 -1.12
N ALA A 113 8.17 -3.91 -0.03
CA ALA A 113 8.07 -3.12 1.20
C ALA A 113 8.59 -1.69 0.99
N TYR A 114 9.70 -1.53 0.26
CA TYR A 114 10.24 -0.22 -0.08
C TYR A 114 9.25 0.62 -0.90
N MET A 115 8.67 0.01 -1.94
CA MET A 115 7.67 0.69 -2.78
C MET A 115 6.38 0.98 -2.03
N ALA A 116 5.94 0.10 -1.13
CA ALA A 116 4.80 0.37 -0.25
C ALA A 116 5.05 1.59 0.65
N ALA A 117 6.23 1.67 1.27
CA ALA A 117 6.63 2.82 2.09
C ALA A 117 6.72 4.11 1.25
N LYS A 118 7.33 4.04 0.06
CA LYS A 118 7.43 5.19 -0.85
C LYS A 118 6.06 5.70 -1.24
N ILE A 119 5.16 4.83 -1.70
CA ILE A 119 3.79 5.21 -2.08
C ILE A 119 3.05 5.79 -0.89
N ALA A 120 3.13 5.17 0.30
CA ALA A 120 2.44 5.68 1.48
C ALA A 120 2.88 7.11 1.83
N LEU A 121 4.19 7.35 1.89
CA LEU A 121 4.77 8.64 2.27
C LEU A 121 4.57 9.73 1.22
N GLU A 122 4.75 9.42 -0.06
CA GLU A 122 4.65 10.42 -1.14
C GLU A 122 3.22 10.74 -1.53
N HIS A 123 2.29 9.79 -1.35
CA HIS A 123 0.88 9.98 -1.69
C HIS A 123 -0.03 10.18 -0.48
N MET A 124 0.53 10.25 0.74
CA MET A 124 -0.23 10.52 1.97
C MET A 124 -1.47 9.63 2.06
N THR A 125 -1.25 8.30 2.03
CA THR A 125 -2.32 7.31 2.02
C THR A 125 -1.84 6.01 2.69
N PRO A 126 -2.71 5.27 3.37
CA PRO A 126 -2.34 3.92 3.79
C PRO A 126 -2.20 3.01 2.57
N VAL A 127 -1.28 2.05 2.64
CA VAL A 127 -1.00 1.06 1.60
C VAL A 127 -1.09 -0.33 2.20
N VAL A 128 -1.79 -1.24 1.54
CA VAL A 128 -1.79 -2.67 1.89
C VAL A 128 -0.71 -3.40 1.10
N LEU A 129 0.20 -4.02 1.81
CA LEU A 129 1.18 -4.95 1.25
C LEU A 129 0.73 -6.38 1.53
N LEU A 130 0.29 -7.08 0.50
CA LEU A 130 -0.09 -8.50 0.56
C LEU A 130 1.17 -9.36 0.39
N THR A 131 1.39 -10.24 1.35
CA THR A 131 2.23 -11.42 1.21
C THR A 131 1.38 -12.65 1.55
N ASP A 132 1.96 -13.81 1.58
CA ASP A 132 1.27 -15.04 1.98
C ASP A 132 2.20 -15.98 2.76
N ALA A 133 1.65 -17.06 3.29
CA ALA A 133 2.41 -18.03 4.07
C ALA A 133 3.49 -18.76 3.24
N PHE A 134 3.36 -18.87 1.92
CA PHE A 134 4.40 -19.42 1.06
C PHE A 134 5.61 -18.49 1.00
N VAL A 135 5.38 -17.21 0.74
CA VAL A 135 6.42 -16.18 0.69
C VAL A 135 7.08 -16.01 2.07
N ALA A 136 6.28 -15.96 3.14
CA ALA A 136 6.78 -15.70 4.50
C ALA A 136 7.56 -16.87 5.11
N ASN A 137 7.25 -18.12 4.74
CA ASN A 137 7.94 -19.32 5.23
C ASN A 137 8.97 -19.84 4.22
N GLY A 138 9.02 -19.29 3.01
CA GLY A 138 9.95 -19.66 1.98
C GLY A 138 11.37 -19.14 2.25
N SER A 139 12.34 -19.78 1.62
CA SER A 139 13.75 -19.34 1.62
C SER A 139 14.25 -19.29 0.19
N ALA A 140 14.98 -18.24 -0.13
CA ALA A 140 15.60 -18.08 -1.44
C ALA A 140 16.97 -17.40 -1.31
N ALA A 141 17.87 -17.68 -2.24
CA ALA A 141 19.11 -16.93 -2.34
C ALA A 141 18.78 -15.48 -2.73
N TRP A 142 19.28 -14.53 -1.96
CA TRP A 142 19.00 -13.11 -2.14
C TRP A 142 20.28 -12.31 -2.24
N LYS A 143 20.43 -11.55 -3.32
CA LYS A 143 21.51 -10.59 -3.47
C LYS A 143 21.16 -9.33 -2.68
N LEU A 144 22.03 -8.90 -1.77
CA LEU A 144 21.82 -7.65 -1.04
C LEU A 144 21.64 -6.50 -2.03
N PRO A 145 20.58 -5.69 -1.85
CA PRO A 145 20.32 -4.59 -2.75
C PRO A 145 21.37 -3.48 -2.59
N ASN A 146 21.68 -2.80 -3.69
CA ASN A 146 22.40 -1.55 -3.63
C ASN A 146 21.38 -0.43 -3.38
N LEU A 147 21.41 0.19 -2.22
CA LEU A 147 20.42 1.22 -1.85
C LEU A 147 20.53 2.49 -2.70
N ASP A 148 21.68 2.75 -3.31
CA ASP A 148 21.88 3.91 -4.21
C ASP A 148 21.07 3.77 -5.52
N GLU A 149 20.62 2.55 -5.86
CA GLU A 149 19.79 2.28 -7.04
C GLU A 149 18.29 2.47 -6.75
N TYR A 150 17.90 2.67 -5.49
CA TYR A 150 16.49 2.86 -5.13
C TYR A 150 16.08 4.33 -5.29
N PRO A 151 14.88 4.58 -5.82
CA PRO A 151 14.38 5.93 -5.97
C PRO A 151 14.20 6.60 -4.60
N ALA A 152 14.66 7.83 -4.43
CA ALA A 152 14.49 8.57 -3.19
C ALA A 152 13.00 8.65 -2.78
N ILE A 153 12.75 8.72 -1.49
CA ILE A 153 11.41 8.93 -0.92
C ILE A 153 11.30 10.40 -0.53
N ASN A 154 10.36 11.11 -1.14
CA ASN A 154 10.19 12.56 -0.99
C ASN A 154 8.76 12.88 -0.50
N PRO A 155 8.49 12.82 0.80
CA PRO A 155 7.17 13.18 1.32
C PRO A 155 6.84 14.65 1.05
N PRO A 156 5.57 15.01 0.80
CA PRO A 156 5.16 16.36 0.45
C PRO A 156 5.06 17.26 1.70
N TYR A 157 6.18 17.49 2.37
CA TYR A 157 6.19 18.35 3.55
C TYR A 157 5.82 19.79 3.21
N VAL A 158 5.19 20.46 4.16
CA VAL A 158 4.99 21.92 4.09
C VAL A 158 6.33 22.63 4.08
N THR A 159 6.40 23.75 3.37
CA THR A 159 7.58 24.64 3.32
C THR A 159 7.30 25.93 4.09
N PRO A 160 8.31 26.63 4.64
CA PRO A 160 8.10 27.82 5.46
C PRO A 160 7.29 28.93 4.80
N ASP A 161 7.38 29.07 3.48
CA ASP A 161 6.64 30.07 2.67
C ASP A 161 5.13 29.80 2.60
N MET A 162 4.70 28.58 2.90
CA MET A 162 3.28 28.21 2.98
C MET A 162 2.62 28.70 4.27
N ALA A 163 3.40 29.09 5.28
CA ALA A 163 2.85 29.51 6.58
C ALA A 163 1.87 30.69 6.43
N GLY A 164 0.73 30.61 7.11
CA GLY A 164 -0.33 31.62 7.07
C GLY A 164 -1.35 31.48 5.93
N ASN A 165 -1.00 30.78 4.85
CA ASN A 165 -1.93 30.52 3.74
C ASN A 165 -2.25 29.03 3.53
N TRP A 166 -1.62 28.15 4.31
CA TRP A 166 -1.82 26.72 4.21
C TRP A 166 -3.08 26.26 4.95
N THR A 167 -3.75 25.27 4.38
CA THR A 167 -4.83 24.53 5.04
C THR A 167 -4.54 23.03 5.06
N PRO A 168 -5.09 22.23 6.00
CA PRO A 168 -4.76 20.82 6.17
C PRO A 168 -4.99 19.95 4.94
N TYR A 169 -5.91 20.34 4.05
CA TYR A 169 -6.22 19.63 2.81
C TYR A 169 -5.86 20.40 1.54
N GLN A 170 -5.02 21.43 1.67
CA GLN A 170 -4.40 22.04 0.49
C GLN A 170 -3.60 20.96 -0.25
N ARG A 171 -3.89 20.82 -1.55
CA ARG A 171 -3.36 19.74 -2.38
C ARG A 171 -2.43 20.27 -3.47
N ASN A 172 -1.46 19.45 -3.79
CA ASN A 172 -0.73 19.60 -5.04
C ASN A 172 -1.69 19.27 -6.20
N GLU A 173 -1.78 20.13 -7.21
CA GLU A 173 -2.73 20.00 -8.32
C GLU A 173 -2.44 18.79 -9.21
N GLU A 174 -1.17 18.49 -9.43
CA GLU A 174 -0.76 17.38 -10.28
C GLU A 174 -1.06 16.03 -9.61
N THR A 175 -0.58 15.85 -8.37
CA THR A 175 -0.68 14.57 -7.67
C THR A 175 -2.01 14.37 -6.92
N GLY A 176 -2.68 15.47 -6.56
CA GLY A 176 -3.86 15.44 -5.68
C GLY A 176 -3.52 15.18 -4.21
N VAL A 177 -2.23 15.14 -3.85
CA VAL A 177 -1.74 14.84 -2.51
C VAL A 177 -1.75 16.11 -1.66
N ARG A 178 -2.21 16.00 -0.42
CA ARG A 178 -2.15 17.10 0.55
C ARG A 178 -0.71 17.31 1.05
N TYR A 179 -0.38 18.54 1.39
CA TYR A 179 0.90 18.84 2.02
C TYR A 179 0.89 18.40 3.49
N TRP A 180 1.99 17.83 3.94
CA TRP A 180 2.14 17.24 5.25
C TRP A 180 2.80 18.20 6.25
N ALA A 181 2.00 18.74 7.16
CA ALA A 181 2.52 19.44 8.32
C ALA A 181 2.63 18.46 9.49
N ILE A 182 3.82 18.29 10.02
CA ILE A 182 4.06 17.46 11.21
C ILE A 182 3.66 18.27 12.45
N PRO A 183 2.94 17.70 13.44
CA PRO A 183 2.61 18.37 14.67
C PRO A 183 3.84 19.01 15.35
N GLY A 184 3.73 20.28 15.72
CA GLY A 184 4.83 21.07 16.27
C GLY A 184 5.58 21.94 15.27
N THR A 185 5.27 21.81 13.95
CA THR A 185 5.82 22.74 12.94
C THR A 185 5.22 24.13 13.14
N GLU A 186 6.08 25.12 13.36
CA GLU A 186 5.67 26.51 13.61
C GLU A 186 4.89 27.08 12.42
N GLY A 187 3.76 27.74 12.70
CA GLY A 187 2.87 28.31 11.68
C GLY A 187 1.88 27.33 11.03
N PHE A 188 1.93 26.02 11.38
CA PHE A 188 1.09 24.98 10.77
C PHE A 188 0.19 24.26 11.78
N MET A 189 -0.22 24.95 12.83
CA MET A 189 -1.15 24.37 13.81
C MET A 189 -2.48 24.01 13.16
N HIS A 190 -2.89 22.75 13.31
CA HIS A 190 -4.10 22.23 12.67
C HIS A 190 -4.69 21.06 13.45
N ARG A 191 -5.88 20.64 13.01
CA ARG A 191 -6.59 19.47 13.50
C ARG A 191 -6.92 18.53 12.36
N ILE A 192 -6.69 17.23 12.58
CA ILE A 192 -7.17 16.15 11.71
C ILE A 192 -7.93 15.16 12.61
N GLY A 193 -9.04 14.62 12.12
CA GLY A 193 -9.85 13.62 12.82
C GLY A 193 -10.67 12.79 11.86
N GLY A 194 -11.46 11.86 12.38
CA GLY A 194 -12.22 10.87 11.62
C GLY A 194 -13.53 11.39 11.00
N LEU A 195 -13.97 12.61 11.33
CA LEU A 195 -15.13 13.20 10.67
C LEU A 195 -14.74 13.79 9.31
N GLU A 196 -15.70 13.89 8.39
CA GLU A 196 -15.47 14.56 7.11
C GLU A 196 -15.16 16.05 7.32
N LYS A 197 -14.28 16.57 6.46
CA LYS A 197 -13.75 17.93 6.55
C LYS A 197 -13.91 18.66 5.23
N SER A 198 -14.01 19.97 5.31
CA SER A 198 -13.95 20.83 4.15
C SER A 198 -12.60 20.67 3.43
N ASN A 199 -12.65 20.46 2.12
CA ASN A 199 -11.46 20.44 1.28
C ASN A 199 -10.67 21.77 1.33
N GLU A 200 -11.37 22.89 1.59
CA GLU A 200 -10.77 24.21 1.55
C GLU A 200 -10.17 24.63 2.87
N THR A 201 -10.90 24.40 3.98
CA THR A 201 -10.53 24.93 5.31
C THR A 201 -10.00 23.86 6.25
N GLY A 202 -10.29 22.58 6.03
CA GLY A 202 -10.04 21.51 6.98
C GLY A 202 -10.97 21.48 8.18
N ALA A 203 -11.98 22.37 8.24
CA ALA A 203 -13.01 22.34 9.29
C ALA A 203 -13.96 21.17 9.06
N ILE A 204 -14.58 20.65 10.14
CA ILE A 204 -15.62 19.63 10.05
C ILE A 204 -16.75 20.14 9.16
N SER A 205 -17.17 19.31 8.22
CA SER A 205 -18.26 19.64 7.28
C SER A 205 -19.18 18.44 7.10
N THR A 206 -20.48 18.71 7.18
CA THR A 206 -21.55 17.74 6.92
C THR A 206 -22.26 18.03 5.59
N GLU A 207 -21.74 18.98 4.78
CA GLU A 207 -22.31 19.37 3.52
C GLU A 207 -22.18 18.26 2.48
N PRO A 208 -23.29 17.82 1.82
CA PRO A 208 -23.28 16.70 0.89
C PRO A 208 -22.34 16.90 -0.30
N GLU A 209 -22.30 18.11 -0.86
CA GLU A 209 -21.45 18.46 -1.99
C GLU A 209 -19.96 18.36 -1.63
N ASN A 210 -19.59 18.81 -0.42
CA ASN A 210 -18.22 18.66 0.08
C ASN A 210 -17.87 17.20 0.29
N HIS A 211 -18.76 16.40 0.88
CA HIS A 211 -18.53 14.98 1.07
C HIS A 211 -18.29 14.26 -0.27
N ASN A 212 -19.18 14.48 -1.25
CA ASN A 212 -19.02 13.93 -2.59
C ASN A 212 -17.67 14.34 -3.21
N LYS A 213 -17.28 15.61 -3.10
CA LYS A 213 -15.99 16.12 -3.59
C LYS A 213 -14.82 15.40 -2.91
N MET A 214 -14.85 15.24 -1.59
CA MET A 214 -13.77 14.59 -0.83
C MET A 214 -13.62 13.10 -1.17
N VAL A 215 -14.73 12.38 -1.38
CA VAL A 215 -14.71 10.99 -1.87
C VAL A 215 -13.97 10.88 -3.20
N HIS A 216 -14.34 11.73 -4.18
CA HIS A 216 -13.71 11.74 -5.50
C HIS A 216 -12.23 12.15 -5.44
N LEU A 217 -11.87 13.12 -4.59
CA LEU A 217 -10.48 13.54 -4.44
C LEU A 217 -9.60 12.42 -3.87
N ARG A 218 -10.09 11.68 -2.86
CA ARG A 218 -9.37 10.53 -2.31
C ARG A 218 -9.19 9.41 -3.33
N GLN A 219 -10.25 9.12 -4.11
CA GLN A 219 -10.16 8.12 -5.18
C GLN A 219 -9.18 8.56 -6.28
N ALA A 220 -9.33 9.77 -6.80
CA ALA A 220 -8.47 10.30 -7.86
C ALA A 220 -6.99 10.34 -7.45
N LYS A 221 -6.69 10.63 -6.18
CA LYS A 221 -5.32 10.56 -5.65
C LYS A 221 -4.76 9.14 -5.75
N VAL A 222 -5.53 8.12 -5.39
CA VAL A 222 -5.11 6.72 -5.50
C VAL A 222 -4.94 6.32 -6.97
N ASP A 223 -5.88 6.68 -7.85
CA ASP A 223 -5.81 6.37 -9.28
C ASP A 223 -4.56 6.97 -9.94
N LYS A 224 -4.19 8.20 -9.55
CA LYS A 224 -2.97 8.87 -10.06
C LYS A 224 -1.67 8.14 -9.72
N ILE A 225 -1.65 7.27 -8.71
CA ILE A 225 -0.48 6.46 -8.38
C ILE A 225 -0.05 5.58 -9.57
N ALA A 226 -0.97 5.22 -10.46
CA ALA A 226 -0.65 4.53 -11.70
C ALA A 226 0.40 5.25 -12.57
N ASN A 227 0.60 6.57 -12.38
CA ASN A 227 1.63 7.35 -13.05
C ASN A 227 3.04 7.13 -12.49
N TYR A 228 3.15 6.56 -11.31
CA TYR A 228 4.38 6.46 -10.51
C TYR A 228 4.80 5.02 -10.24
N ILE A 229 4.08 4.06 -10.80
CA ILE A 229 4.40 2.63 -10.74
C ILE A 229 4.81 2.13 -12.13
N PRO A 230 5.64 1.06 -12.21
CA PRO A 230 6.05 0.50 -13.50
C PRO A 230 4.87 -0.08 -14.28
N GLU A 231 5.02 -0.14 -15.59
CA GLU A 231 4.11 -0.85 -16.48
C GLU A 231 4.15 -2.36 -16.22
N LEU A 232 3.06 -3.04 -16.57
CA LEU A 232 2.96 -4.50 -16.50
C LEU A 232 3.85 -5.12 -17.58
N GLU A 233 4.82 -5.90 -17.13
CA GLU A 233 5.72 -6.64 -18.03
C GLU A 233 5.05 -7.93 -18.51
N VAL A 234 5.24 -8.24 -19.80
CA VAL A 234 4.84 -9.51 -20.40
C VAL A 234 6.08 -10.31 -20.76
N LEU A 235 6.21 -11.48 -20.21
CA LEU A 235 7.29 -12.42 -20.47
C LEU A 235 6.82 -13.50 -21.47
N GLY A 236 7.75 -14.11 -22.20
CA GLY A 236 7.45 -15.20 -23.11
C GLY A 236 7.30 -14.79 -24.57
N ASP A 237 6.39 -15.43 -25.27
CA ASP A 237 6.22 -15.25 -26.73
C ASP A 237 5.34 -14.04 -27.04
N LYS A 238 5.77 -13.22 -28.00
CA LYS A 238 5.00 -12.02 -28.40
C LYS A 238 3.72 -12.35 -29.17
N ASP A 239 3.70 -13.48 -29.85
CA ASP A 239 2.58 -14.03 -30.64
C ASP A 239 1.96 -15.25 -29.92
N ALA A 240 1.83 -15.17 -28.60
CA ALA A 240 1.35 -16.26 -27.77
C ALA A 240 -0.12 -16.61 -28.07
N ASP A 241 -0.40 -17.91 -28.07
CA ASP A 241 -1.77 -18.44 -28.15
C ASP A 241 -2.47 -18.43 -26.77
N LEU A 242 -1.67 -18.31 -25.69
CA LEU A 242 -2.14 -18.30 -24.29
C LEU A 242 -1.36 -17.28 -23.49
N LEU A 243 -2.09 -16.38 -22.81
CA LEU A 243 -1.55 -15.50 -21.78
C LEU A 243 -1.91 -16.06 -20.41
N ILE A 244 -0.88 -16.45 -19.63
CA ILE A 244 -1.03 -16.79 -18.23
C ILE A 244 -1.03 -15.50 -17.42
N VAL A 245 -2.02 -15.31 -16.53
CA VAL A 245 -2.12 -14.13 -15.67
C VAL A 245 -2.13 -14.57 -14.21
N GLY A 246 -1.31 -13.92 -13.38
CA GLY A 246 -1.23 -14.21 -11.95
C GLY A 246 -0.88 -13.00 -11.12
N TRP A 247 -0.84 -13.19 -9.79
CA TRP A 247 -0.45 -12.16 -8.84
C TRP A 247 0.14 -12.77 -7.56
N GLY A 248 0.89 -11.96 -6.79
CA GLY A 248 1.39 -12.35 -5.47
C GLY A 248 2.36 -13.53 -5.50
N GLY A 249 2.31 -14.41 -4.51
CA GLY A 249 3.21 -15.55 -4.33
C GLY A 249 3.12 -16.66 -5.40
N THR A 250 2.22 -16.53 -6.38
CA THR A 250 2.10 -17.49 -7.50
C THR A 250 3.17 -17.31 -8.59
N TYR A 251 3.98 -16.25 -8.54
CA TYR A 251 4.94 -15.88 -9.58
C TYR A 251 5.82 -17.06 -10.01
N GLY A 252 6.52 -17.69 -9.08
CA GLY A 252 7.48 -18.75 -9.39
C GLY A 252 6.83 -19.97 -10.07
N HIS A 253 5.66 -20.35 -9.59
CA HIS A 253 4.91 -21.50 -10.13
C HIS A 253 4.43 -21.25 -11.57
N LEU A 254 3.86 -20.07 -11.81
CA LEU A 254 3.32 -19.70 -13.13
C LEU A 254 4.45 -19.45 -14.14
N ARG A 255 5.56 -18.85 -13.68
CA ARG A 255 6.76 -18.68 -14.51
C ARG A 255 7.33 -20.02 -14.96
N LEU A 256 7.49 -20.98 -14.04
CA LEU A 256 7.97 -22.31 -14.37
C LEU A 256 7.02 -23.03 -15.32
N ALA A 257 5.71 -22.90 -15.12
CA ALA A 257 4.71 -23.49 -16.02
C ALA A 257 4.82 -22.92 -17.44
N MET A 258 4.98 -21.59 -17.58
CA MET A 258 5.21 -20.94 -18.88
C MET A 258 6.47 -21.50 -19.55
N ASP A 259 7.59 -21.54 -18.83
CA ASP A 259 8.87 -22.00 -19.38
C ASP A 259 8.76 -23.48 -19.81
N TYR A 260 8.14 -24.35 -19.01
CA TYR A 260 7.88 -25.74 -19.37
C TYR A 260 7.03 -25.88 -20.63
N MET A 261 5.94 -25.12 -20.74
CA MET A 261 5.08 -25.17 -21.93
C MET A 261 5.82 -24.73 -23.19
N ARG A 262 6.65 -23.70 -23.11
CA ARG A 262 7.46 -23.19 -24.22
C ARG A 262 8.51 -24.24 -24.68
N GLU A 263 9.17 -24.92 -23.75
CA GLU A 263 10.09 -26.01 -24.02
C GLU A 263 9.40 -27.18 -24.77
N HIS A 264 8.08 -27.33 -24.58
CA HIS A 264 7.25 -28.34 -25.29
C HIS A 264 6.54 -27.75 -26.53
N GLY A 265 7.06 -26.68 -27.09
CA GLY A 265 6.61 -26.11 -28.36
C GLY A 265 5.28 -25.36 -28.33
N LYS A 266 4.82 -24.92 -27.16
CA LYS A 266 3.63 -24.09 -27.01
C LYS A 266 4.02 -22.61 -26.97
N LYS A 267 3.24 -21.76 -27.62
CA LYS A 267 3.40 -20.32 -27.61
C LYS A 267 2.65 -19.75 -26.41
N VAL A 268 3.39 -19.37 -25.39
CA VAL A 268 2.82 -18.91 -24.11
C VAL A 268 3.50 -17.64 -23.63
N ALA A 269 2.70 -16.69 -23.18
CA ALA A 269 3.13 -15.49 -22.50
C ALA A 269 2.66 -15.49 -21.03
N PHE A 270 3.26 -14.65 -20.22
CA PHE A 270 3.00 -14.54 -18.80
C PHE A 270 3.03 -13.08 -18.36
N ALA A 271 1.95 -12.62 -17.74
CA ALA A 271 1.85 -11.32 -17.07
C ALA A 271 1.56 -11.53 -15.59
N HIS A 272 2.30 -10.84 -14.74
CA HIS A 272 2.15 -11.01 -13.28
C HIS A 272 2.01 -9.68 -12.56
N PHE A 273 0.92 -9.53 -11.81
CA PHE A 273 0.61 -8.30 -11.09
C PHE A 273 1.30 -8.26 -9.73
N GLN A 274 2.14 -7.28 -9.53
CA GLN A 274 2.64 -6.83 -8.23
C GLN A 274 1.80 -5.67 -7.70
N TYR A 275 1.40 -4.75 -8.58
CA TYR A 275 0.51 -3.63 -8.26
C TYR A 275 -0.92 -3.99 -8.64
N ILE A 276 -1.79 -4.06 -7.63
CA ILE A 276 -3.16 -4.54 -7.78
C ILE A 276 -4.16 -3.37 -7.78
N ASN A 277 -3.89 -2.34 -6.98
CA ASN A 277 -4.67 -1.12 -6.96
C ASN A 277 -3.75 0.09 -6.69
N PRO A 278 -3.68 1.07 -7.59
CA PRO A 278 -4.21 1.00 -8.94
C PRO A 278 -3.46 -0.03 -9.81
N LEU A 279 -4.10 -0.47 -10.87
CA LEU A 279 -3.43 -1.29 -11.89
C LEU A 279 -2.43 -0.45 -12.69
N PRO A 280 -1.36 -1.07 -13.24
CA PRO A 280 -0.46 -0.43 -14.19
C PRO A 280 -1.23 0.11 -15.42
N LYS A 281 -0.78 1.23 -15.98
CA LYS A 281 -1.47 1.94 -17.06
C LYS A 281 -1.72 1.10 -18.30
N ASN A 282 -0.76 0.24 -18.66
CA ASN A 282 -0.81 -0.59 -19.87
C ASN A 282 -1.62 -1.88 -19.67
N THR A 283 -2.27 -2.07 -18.51
CA THR A 283 -2.99 -3.33 -18.20
C THR A 283 -4.04 -3.68 -19.25
N ALA A 284 -4.83 -2.70 -19.70
CA ALA A 284 -5.86 -2.95 -20.70
C ALA A 284 -5.27 -3.39 -22.06
N ASP A 285 -4.12 -2.88 -22.44
CA ASP A 285 -3.45 -3.22 -23.69
C ASP A 285 -2.80 -4.61 -23.61
N VAL A 286 -2.28 -4.99 -22.44
CA VAL A 286 -1.73 -6.32 -22.19
C VAL A 286 -2.81 -7.41 -22.18
N LEU A 287 -4.02 -7.11 -21.70
CA LEU A 287 -5.10 -8.08 -21.56
C LEU A 287 -6.02 -8.19 -22.79
N ARG A 288 -5.82 -7.38 -23.83
CA ARG A 288 -6.57 -7.43 -25.10
C ARG A 288 -5.87 -8.31 -26.13
#